data_542ff6272f98ec0d7ed1f863726cfebc
#
_entry.id   542ff6272f98ec0d7ed1f863726cfebc
#
_cell.length_a   1.000
_cell.length_b   1.000
_cell.length_c   1.000
_cell.angle_alpha   90.00
_cell.angle_beta   90.00
_cell.angle_gamma   90.00
#
_symmetry.space_group_name_H-M   'P 1'
#
loop_
_entity.id
_entity.type
_entity.pdbx_description
1 polymer ?
#
loop_
_entity_poly.entity_id
_entity_poly.type
_entity_poly.pdbx_seq_one_letter_code
_entity_poly.pdbx_strand_id
1 'polypeptide(L)'
;MFVLGNLLQAVGAILDAALSIYWWLIIASVVVSWVGADPYNPIIRFLRSATEPVFYRIRRTLPLVFGGMDFTPIVVLLGIEFLRIFLVQSLYQAAAGLGGQDRLGFLL
;
A
#
# COMPACT_ATOMS: atom_id res chain seq x y z
N MET A 1 -2.43 21.07 -18.93
CA MET A 1 -1.02 21.25 -18.55
C MET A 1 -0.32 19.93 -18.42
N PHE A 2 0.54 19.64 -19.36
CA PHE A 2 1.25 18.36 -19.36
C PHE A 2 2.24 18.25 -18.20
N VAL A 3 2.83 19.35 -17.73
CA VAL A 3 3.77 19.34 -16.61
C VAL A 3 3.06 18.90 -15.33
N LEU A 4 1.89 19.46 -15.06
CA LEU A 4 1.10 19.08 -13.88
C LEU A 4 0.59 17.64 -14.02
N GLY A 5 0.18 17.24 -15.22
CA GLY A 5 -0.22 15.85 -15.47
C GLY A 5 0.94 14.88 -15.22
N ASN A 6 2.14 15.22 -15.69
CA ASN A 6 3.31 14.39 -15.46
C ASN A 6 3.67 14.32 -13.97
N LEU A 7 3.52 15.43 -13.25
CA LEU A 7 3.76 15.45 -11.80
C LEU A 7 2.81 14.51 -11.08
N LEU A 8 1.52 14.57 -11.39
CA LEU A 8 0.52 13.69 -10.77
C LEU A 8 0.79 12.23 -11.12
N GLN A 9 1.16 11.95 -12.35
CA GLN A 9 1.50 10.60 -12.77
C GLN A 9 2.73 10.08 -12.03
N ALA A 10 3.75 10.91 -11.86
CA ALA A 10 4.95 10.54 -11.11
C ALA A 10 4.65 10.25 -9.65
N VAL A 11 3.84 11.09 -9.01
CA VAL A 11 3.42 10.87 -7.62
C VAL A 11 2.64 9.56 -7.52
N GLY A 12 1.73 9.31 -8.46
CA GLY A 12 0.98 8.06 -8.49
C GLY A 12 1.87 6.85 -8.64
N ALA A 13 2.87 6.91 -9.51
CA ALA A 13 3.81 5.81 -9.71
C ALA A 13 4.64 5.53 -8.45
N ILE A 14 5.08 6.57 -7.76
CA ILE A 14 5.85 6.42 -6.52
C ILE A 14 4.97 5.84 -5.42
N LEU A 15 3.73 6.30 -5.29
CA LEU A 15 2.79 5.73 -4.33
C LEU A 15 2.51 4.27 -4.63
N ASP A 16 2.31 3.91 -5.88
CA ASP A 16 2.09 2.53 -6.29
C ASP A 16 3.28 1.66 -5.89
N ALA A 17 4.49 2.10 -6.18
CA ALA A 17 5.71 1.38 -5.82
C ALA A 17 5.83 1.23 -4.30
N ALA A 18 5.61 2.31 -3.55
CA ALA A 18 5.73 2.29 -2.10
C ALA A 18 4.70 1.35 -1.46
N LEU A 19 3.45 1.42 -1.89
CA LEU A 19 2.39 0.57 -1.38
C LEU A 19 2.62 -0.89 -1.78
N SER A 20 3.14 -1.15 -2.98
CA SER A 20 3.48 -2.50 -3.42
C SER A 20 4.61 -3.10 -2.58
N ILE A 21 5.64 -2.32 -2.29
CA ILE A 21 6.75 -2.76 -1.45
C ILE A 21 6.25 -3.09 -0.06
N TYR A 22 5.41 -2.24 0.50
CA TYR A 22 4.84 -2.48 1.83
C TYR A 22 3.96 -3.72 1.85
N TRP A 23 3.17 -3.93 0.80
CA TRP A 23 2.34 -5.13 0.64
C TRP A 23 3.18 -6.39 0.72
N TRP A 24 4.30 -6.42 -0.01
CA TRP A 24 5.22 -7.55 0.01
C TRP A 24 5.90 -7.72 1.37
N LEU A 25 6.22 -6.62 2.06
CA LEU A 25 6.76 -6.69 3.42
C LEU A 25 5.77 -7.36 4.36
N ILE A 26 4.49 -7.06 4.24
CA ILE A 26 3.45 -7.69 5.05
C ILE A 26 3.34 -9.17 4.73
N ILE A 27 3.35 -9.54 3.45
CA ILE A 27 3.33 -10.95 3.04
C ILE A 27 4.53 -11.70 3.63
N ALA A 28 5.72 -11.12 3.52
CA ALA A 28 6.92 -11.72 4.09
C ALA A 28 6.80 -11.90 5.60
N SER A 29 6.26 -10.91 6.29
CA SER A 29 6.05 -10.95 7.73
C SER A 29 5.10 -12.08 8.13
N VAL A 30 4.02 -12.27 7.38
CA VAL A 30 3.04 -13.33 7.62
C VAL A 30 3.69 -14.70 7.42
N VAL A 31 4.41 -14.89 6.33
CA VAL A 31 5.07 -16.16 6.01
C VAL A 31 6.09 -16.51 7.10
N VAL A 32 6.90 -15.53 7.51
CA VAL A 32 7.89 -15.72 8.57
C VAL A 32 7.22 -16.12 9.89
N SER A 33 6.08 -15.52 10.20
CA SER A 33 5.31 -15.85 11.40
C SER A 33 4.78 -17.28 11.37
N TRP A 34 4.31 -17.72 10.19
CA TRP A 34 3.78 -19.08 10.04
C TRP A 34 4.86 -20.15 10.12
N VAL A 35 6.04 -19.85 9.57
CA VAL A 35 7.17 -20.78 9.56
C VAL A 35 7.81 -20.88 10.95
N GLY A 36 7.53 -19.93 11.83
CA GLY A 36 8.13 -19.89 13.15
C GLY A 36 9.60 -19.54 13.13
N ALA A 37 9.98 -18.64 12.23
CA ALA A 37 11.37 -18.23 12.07
C ALA A 37 11.93 -17.57 13.32
N ASP A 38 13.25 -17.63 13.49
CA ASP A 38 13.96 -17.13 14.64
C ASP A 38 13.72 -15.62 14.84
N PRO A 39 13.09 -15.20 15.96
CA PRO A 39 12.80 -13.79 16.21
C PRO A 39 14.05 -12.93 16.42
N TYR A 40 15.22 -13.54 16.64
CA TYR A 40 16.48 -12.82 16.81
C TYR A 40 17.18 -12.54 15.50
N ASN A 41 16.68 -13.08 14.38
CA ASN A 41 17.26 -12.81 13.07
C ASN A 41 17.03 -11.32 12.73
N PRO A 42 18.08 -10.59 12.28
CA PRO A 42 17.96 -9.16 11.96
C PRO A 42 16.93 -8.87 10.87
N ILE A 43 16.78 -9.76 9.88
CA ILE A 43 15.80 -9.58 8.81
C ILE A 43 14.39 -9.67 9.37
N ILE A 44 14.14 -10.62 10.27
CA ILE A 44 12.83 -10.80 10.89
C ILE A 44 12.51 -9.64 11.83
N ARG A 45 13.50 -9.15 12.55
CA ARG A 45 13.35 -7.94 13.36
C ARG A 45 12.96 -6.74 12.52
N PHE A 46 13.60 -6.59 11.37
CA PHE A 46 13.27 -5.50 10.44
C PHE A 46 11.82 -5.62 9.96
N LEU A 47 11.41 -6.81 9.52
CA LEU A 47 10.04 -7.04 9.07
C LEU A 47 9.02 -6.70 10.15
N ARG A 48 9.25 -7.16 11.37
CA ARG A 48 8.36 -6.86 12.49
C ARG A 48 8.32 -5.38 12.81
N SER A 49 9.48 -4.72 12.83
CA SER A 49 9.57 -3.29 13.10
C SER A 49 8.82 -2.46 12.06
N ALA A 50 8.83 -2.92 10.80
CA ALA A 50 8.14 -2.22 9.72
C ALA A 50 6.63 -2.45 9.73
N THR A 51 6.16 -3.61 10.19
CA THR A 51 4.75 -3.98 10.09
C THR A 51 3.98 -3.87 11.40
N GLU A 52 4.62 -4.13 12.53
CA GLU A 52 3.95 -4.20 13.83
C GLU A 52 3.26 -2.90 14.25
N PRO A 53 3.83 -1.70 14.03
CA PRO A 53 3.13 -0.47 14.40
C PRO A 53 1.78 -0.32 13.72
N VAL A 54 1.68 -0.71 12.45
CA VAL A 54 0.42 -0.65 11.71
C VAL A 54 -0.54 -1.71 12.21
N PHE A 55 -0.06 -2.94 12.40
CA PHE A 55 -0.86 -4.04 12.93
C PHE A 55 -1.41 -3.72 14.32
N TYR A 56 -0.59 -3.15 15.18
CA TYR A 56 -0.98 -2.78 16.53
C TYR A 56 -2.14 -1.77 16.51
N ARG A 57 -2.03 -0.74 15.70
CA ARG A 57 -3.08 0.27 15.59
C ARG A 57 -4.40 -0.32 15.12
N ILE A 58 -4.35 -1.23 14.16
CA ILE A 58 -5.54 -1.85 13.61
C ILE A 58 -6.15 -2.84 14.59
N ARG A 59 -5.34 -3.65 15.26
CA ARG A 59 -5.82 -4.56 16.31
C ARG A 59 -6.49 -3.81 17.45
N ARG A 60 -5.96 -2.66 17.78
CA ARG A 60 -6.48 -1.83 18.86
C ARG A 60 -7.85 -1.24 18.51
N THR A 61 -8.08 -0.98 17.23
CA THR A 61 -9.33 -0.39 16.75
C THR A 61 -10.37 -1.46 16.46
N LEU A 62 -9.96 -2.61 15.91
CA LEU A 62 -10.85 -3.68 15.47
C LEU A 62 -10.47 -5.00 16.17
N PRO A 63 -11.46 -5.78 16.64
CA PRO A 63 -11.20 -7.09 17.24
C PRO A 63 -10.95 -8.14 16.16
N LEU A 64 -9.70 -8.24 15.68
CA LEU A 64 -9.34 -9.09 14.56
C LEU A 64 -8.72 -10.43 14.95
N VAL A 65 -8.59 -10.70 16.24
CA VAL A 65 -8.08 -11.99 16.73
C VAL A 65 -9.25 -12.87 17.13
N PHE A 66 -9.44 -13.97 16.39
CA PHE A 66 -10.52 -14.93 16.62
C PHE A 66 -9.95 -16.34 16.66
N GLY A 67 -10.32 -17.10 17.68
CA GLY A 67 -9.97 -18.52 17.78
C GLY A 67 -8.46 -18.77 17.74
N GLY A 68 -7.67 -17.85 18.26
CA GLY A 68 -6.21 -17.95 18.24
C GLY A 68 -5.55 -17.53 16.95
N MET A 69 -6.34 -17.12 15.95
CA MET A 69 -5.81 -16.63 14.67
C MET A 69 -5.94 -15.12 14.58
N ASP A 70 -4.88 -14.47 14.13
CA ASP A 70 -4.83 -13.02 13.93
C ASP A 70 -5.13 -12.71 12.47
N PHE A 71 -6.25 -12.04 12.22
CA PHE A 71 -6.67 -11.65 10.88
C PHE A 71 -6.21 -10.23 10.51
N THR A 72 -5.45 -9.59 11.39
CA THR A 72 -4.94 -8.24 11.15
C THR A 72 -4.18 -8.10 9.83
N PRO A 73 -3.24 -9.02 9.48
CA PRO A 73 -2.53 -8.89 8.21
C PRO A 73 -3.46 -8.89 6.99
N ILE A 74 -4.52 -9.69 7.04
CA ILE A 74 -5.48 -9.76 5.92
C ILE A 74 -6.18 -8.42 5.74
N VAL A 75 -6.63 -7.81 6.84
CA VAL A 75 -7.30 -6.51 6.81
C VAL A 75 -6.35 -5.43 6.30
N VAL A 76 -5.09 -5.46 6.75
CA VAL A 76 -4.09 -4.50 6.31
C VAL A 76 -3.80 -4.66 4.82
N LEU A 77 -3.68 -5.89 4.33
CA LEU A 77 -3.45 -6.15 2.90
C LEU A 77 -4.61 -5.62 2.05
N LEU A 78 -5.84 -5.87 2.49
CA LEU A 78 -7.02 -5.35 1.79
C LEU A 78 -7.07 -3.83 1.82
N GLY A 79 -6.71 -3.22 2.95
CA GLY A 79 -6.65 -1.76 3.09
C GLY A 79 -5.61 -1.15 2.17
N ILE A 80 -4.43 -1.76 2.08
CA ILE A 80 -3.37 -1.29 1.19
C ILE A 80 -3.81 -1.41 -0.27
N GLU A 81 -4.42 -2.53 -0.64
CA GLU A 81 -4.89 -2.72 -2.00
C GLU A 81 -5.99 -1.71 -2.34
N PHE A 82 -6.90 -1.44 -1.41
CA PHE A 82 -7.91 -0.41 -1.60
C PHE A 82 -7.27 0.96 -1.82
N LEU A 83 -6.32 1.35 -0.96
CA LEU A 83 -5.63 2.63 -1.09
C LEU A 83 -4.86 2.73 -2.39
N ARG A 84 -4.18 1.65 -2.75
CA ARG A 84 -3.42 1.59 -3.98
C ARG A 84 -4.30 1.82 -5.19
N ILE A 85 -5.39 1.09 -5.28
CA ILE A 85 -6.32 1.22 -6.40
C ILE A 85 -6.96 2.61 -6.40
N PHE A 86 -7.48 3.04 -5.25
CA PHE A 86 -8.21 4.30 -5.15
C PHE A 86 -7.30 5.51 -5.42
N LEU A 87 -6.19 5.62 -4.68
CA LEU A 87 -5.31 6.78 -4.76
C LEU A 87 -4.54 6.83 -6.07
N VAL A 88 -3.96 5.70 -6.47
CA VAL A 88 -3.10 5.66 -7.66
C VAL A 88 -3.92 5.87 -8.91
N GLN A 89 -5.06 5.20 -9.04
CA GLN A 89 -5.92 5.37 -10.20
C GLN A 89 -6.53 6.76 -10.25
N SER A 90 -6.89 7.32 -9.10
CA SER A 90 -7.40 8.70 -9.05
C SER A 90 -6.35 9.69 -9.53
N LEU A 91 -5.09 9.52 -9.14
CA LEU A 91 -4.01 10.37 -9.60
C LEU A 91 -3.75 10.20 -11.10
N TYR A 92 -3.79 8.97 -11.60
CA TYR A 92 -3.60 8.71 -13.03
C TYR A 92 -4.74 9.29 -13.86
N GLN A 93 -5.97 9.16 -13.39
CA GLN A 93 -7.13 9.74 -14.08
C GLN A 93 -7.08 11.26 -14.07
N ALA A 94 -6.67 11.86 -12.95
CA ALA A 94 -6.47 13.30 -12.88
C ALA A 94 -5.39 13.75 -13.85
N ALA A 95 -4.29 13.00 -13.92
CA ALA A 95 -3.20 13.29 -14.87
C ALA A 95 -3.68 13.17 -16.31
N ALA A 96 -4.43 12.11 -16.62
CA ALA A 96 -4.99 11.91 -17.95
C ALA A 96 -6.00 12.99 -18.31
N GLY A 97 -6.81 13.43 -17.33
CA GLY A 97 -7.76 14.51 -17.51
C GLY A 97 -7.08 15.82 -17.86
N LEU A 98 -5.97 16.14 -17.22
CA LEU A 98 -5.18 17.32 -17.53
C LEU A 98 -4.57 17.23 -18.93
N GLY A 99 -3.99 16.08 -19.28
CA GLY A 99 -3.49 15.84 -20.62
C GLY A 99 -4.60 15.81 -21.65
N GLY A 100 -5.76 15.23 -21.30
CA GLY A 100 -6.93 15.19 -22.14
C GLY A 100 -7.51 16.57 -22.38
N GLN A 101 -7.48 17.43 -21.37
CA GLN A 101 -7.90 18.82 -21.53
C GLN A 101 -7.04 19.56 -22.53
N ASP A 102 -5.74 19.34 -22.48
CA ASP A 102 -4.83 19.94 -23.47
C ASP A 102 -5.17 19.45 -24.87
N ARG A 103 -5.48 18.18 -25.04
CA ARG A 103 -5.92 17.61 -26.32
C ARG A 103 -7.23 18.21 -26.79
N LEU A 104 -8.19 18.29 -25.87
CA LEU A 104 -9.50 18.86 -26.20
C LEU A 104 -9.38 20.33 -26.56
N GLY A 105 -8.57 21.06 -25.83
CA GLY A 105 -8.27 22.44 -26.14
C GLY A 105 -7.62 22.58 -27.50
N PHE A 106 -6.78 21.66 -27.91
CA PHE A 106 -6.19 21.63 -29.22
C PHE A 106 -7.23 21.36 -30.30
N LEU A 107 -8.17 20.46 -30.03
CA LEU A 107 -9.21 20.09 -30.99
C LEU A 107 -10.30 21.15 -31.11
N LEU A 108 -10.54 21.90 -30.06
CA LEU A 108 -11.53 22.96 -30.03
C LEU A 108 -10.94 24.29 -30.41
#